data_26d67630335e5de334719b120a96a1f1
#
_entry.id   26d67630335e5de334719b120a96a1f1
#
_cell.length_a   1.000
_cell.length_b   1.000
_cell.length_c   1.000
_cell.angle_alpha   90.00
_cell.angle_beta   90.00
_cell.angle_gamma   90.00
#
_symmetry.space_group_name_H-M   'P 1'
#
loop_
_entity.id
_entity.type
_entity.pdbx_description
1 polymer ?
#
loop_
_entity_poly.entity_id
_entity_poly.type
_entity_poly.pdbx_seq_one_letter_code
_entity_poly.pdbx_strand_id
1 'polypeptide(L)'
;MNQILGRLEWRLLMNKYSKDLFYDIIENHGITSKQGKRFLTSWNAIKQNLNCPFFGNRWDDLESRRPLTRDFYEHLLNKPSGFMTKAAKDILNDPLLDKTEKTKLTTADHVLSGQTYGAFVIANFEELFEDNFSAYVKECLIASQTVISTVEENNRCKSFTVNDETTGGTLRLRVPTEKRYEAAGIKKLWDNNTGKYITGFPFELSDEFLDFQKEYLLI
;
A
#
# COMPACT_ATOMS: atom_id res chain seq x y z
N MET A 1 24.65 -7.26 -8.17
CA MET A 1 23.63 -6.20 -8.21
C MET A 1 22.76 -6.26 -6.95
N ASN A 2 23.39 -6.24 -5.74
CA ASN A 2 22.72 -6.48 -4.45
C ASN A 2 23.00 -5.38 -3.41
N GLN A 3 23.13 -4.11 -3.81
CA GLN A 3 23.47 -3.03 -2.88
C GLN A 3 22.59 -1.77 -2.94
N ILE A 4 21.46 -1.78 -3.62
CA ILE A 4 20.67 -0.54 -3.85
C ILE A 4 19.42 -0.43 -2.96
N LEU A 5 19.14 -1.37 -2.10
CA LEU A 5 18.14 -1.14 -1.06
C LEU A 5 18.84 -0.57 0.18
N GLY A 6 18.94 0.76 0.18
CA GLY A 6 19.71 1.51 1.15
C GLY A 6 19.25 1.31 2.60
N ARG A 7 20.21 1.32 3.52
CA ARG A 7 20.04 1.20 4.98
C ARG A 7 19.03 2.18 5.62
N LEU A 8 18.56 3.19 4.91
CA LEU A 8 17.56 4.16 5.39
C LEU A 8 16.12 3.64 5.30
N GLU A 9 15.75 2.90 4.25
CA GLU A 9 14.40 2.34 4.07
C GLU A 9 13.97 1.45 5.24
N TRP A 10 14.91 0.77 5.85
CA TRP A 10 14.66 -0.11 6.97
C TRP A 10 14.27 0.59 8.28
N ARG A 11 14.66 1.84 8.48
CA ARG A 11 14.39 2.57 9.73
C ARG A 11 13.00 3.15 9.81
N LEU A 12 12.43 3.56 8.68
CA LEU A 12 11.13 4.24 8.62
C LEU A 12 9.95 3.25 8.58
N LEU A 13 10.16 2.06 8.02
CA LEU A 13 9.08 1.10 7.77
C LEU A 13 8.87 0.05 8.84
N MET A 14 9.82 -0.12 9.76
CA MET A 14 9.81 -1.27 10.67
C MET A 14 9.65 -0.84 12.12
N ASN A 15 8.41 -0.83 12.61
CA ASN A 15 8.22 -0.95 14.04
C ASN A 15 8.68 -2.36 14.51
N LYS A 16 8.87 -2.55 15.82
CA LYS A 16 9.35 -3.81 16.41
C LYS A 16 8.63 -5.06 15.88
N TYR A 17 7.31 -4.99 15.76
CA TYR A 17 6.49 -6.11 15.29
C TYR A 17 6.68 -6.47 13.82
N SER A 18 6.98 -5.48 12.97
CA SER A 18 7.24 -5.73 11.55
C SER A 18 8.60 -6.40 11.35
N LYS A 19 9.61 -6.05 12.16
CA LYS A 19 10.92 -6.72 12.14
C LYS A 19 10.80 -8.18 12.54
N ASP A 20 10.12 -8.44 13.67
CA ASP A 20 9.98 -9.80 14.19
C ASP A 20 9.23 -10.69 13.17
N LEU A 21 8.17 -10.16 12.55
CA LEU A 21 7.44 -10.87 11.52
C LEU A 21 8.28 -11.12 10.26
N PHE A 22 9.06 -10.15 9.83
CA PHE A 22 9.92 -10.28 8.66
C PHE A 22 11.02 -11.34 8.89
N TYR A 23 11.67 -11.33 10.06
CA TYR A 23 12.66 -12.34 10.41
C TYR A 23 12.04 -13.72 10.55
N ASP A 24 10.87 -13.85 11.19
CA ASP A 24 10.14 -15.12 11.28
C ASP A 24 9.84 -15.71 9.90
N ILE A 25 9.44 -14.89 8.95
CA ILE A 25 9.13 -15.32 7.59
C ILE A 25 10.40 -15.70 6.82
N ILE A 26 11.49 -14.93 6.95
CA ILE A 26 12.73 -15.20 6.22
C ILE A 26 13.50 -16.38 6.82
N GLU A 27 13.66 -16.42 8.15
CA GLU A 27 14.48 -17.41 8.82
C GLU A 27 13.85 -18.80 8.82
N ASN A 28 12.53 -18.87 8.93
CA ASN A 28 11.85 -20.15 9.12
C ASN A 28 11.33 -20.80 7.83
N HIS A 29 11.43 -20.17 6.64
CA HIS A 29 10.87 -20.66 5.36
C HIS A 29 9.51 -21.39 5.49
N GLY A 30 9.06 -21.54 6.68
CA GLY A 30 7.91 -22.29 7.12
C GLY A 30 6.96 -21.43 7.91
N ILE A 31 6.75 -20.31 7.47
CA ILE A 31 5.67 -19.36 7.74
C ILE A 31 4.69 -19.90 8.77
N THR A 32 5.10 -19.86 10.01
CA THR A 32 4.30 -20.36 11.13
C THR A 32 3.21 -19.38 11.53
N SER A 33 3.42 -18.09 11.27
CA SER A 33 2.47 -17.05 11.61
C SER A 33 1.29 -16.99 10.63
N LYS A 34 0.10 -16.59 11.12
CA LYS A 34 -1.08 -16.36 10.30
C LYS A 34 -0.81 -15.33 9.18
N GLN A 35 -0.02 -14.32 9.46
CA GLN A 35 0.34 -13.26 8.53
C GLN A 35 1.25 -13.79 7.41
N GLY A 36 2.26 -14.56 7.78
CA GLY A 36 3.14 -15.18 6.81
C GLY A 36 2.40 -16.11 5.85
N LYS A 37 1.46 -16.92 6.38
CA LYS A 37 0.61 -17.77 5.54
C LYS A 37 -0.23 -16.97 4.53
N ARG A 38 -0.70 -15.79 4.90
CA ARG A 38 -1.42 -14.91 3.96
C ARG A 38 -0.51 -14.47 2.80
N PHE A 39 0.71 -14.04 3.09
CA PHE A 39 1.66 -13.62 2.06
C PHE A 39 2.06 -14.79 1.15
N LEU A 40 2.26 -15.98 1.72
CA LEU A 40 2.54 -17.18 0.92
C LEU A 40 1.36 -17.55 0.01
N THR A 41 0.13 -17.43 0.51
CA THR A 41 -1.07 -17.70 -0.28
C THR A 41 -1.16 -16.75 -1.46
N SER A 42 -0.97 -15.45 -1.23
CA SER A 42 -0.97 -14.43 -2.28
C SER A 42 0.16 -14.68 -3.29
N TRP A 43 1.38 -14.91 -2.84
CA TRP A 43 2.53 -15.18 -3.70
C TRP A 43 2.33 -16.39 -4.61
N ASN A 44 1.84 -17.50 -4.05
CA ASN A 44 1.54 -18.71 -4.81
C ASN A 44 0.40 -18.48 -5.82
N ALA A 45 -0.64 -17.75 -5.44
CA ALA A 45 -1.76 -17.44 -6.32
C ALA A 45 -1.28 -16.60 -7.51
N ILE A 46 -0.46 -15.58 -7.28
CA ILE A 46 0.11 -14.75 -8.34
C ILE A 46 1.02 -15.59 -9.25
N LYS A 47 1.97 -16.32 -8.68
CA LYS A 47 2.92 -17.16 -9.43
C LYS A 47 2.21 -18.19 -10.30
N GLN A 48 1.23 -18.91 -9.75
CA GLN A 48 0.47 -19.92 -10.48
C GLN A 48 -0.38 -19.31 -11.61
N ASN A 49 -0.99 -18.15 -11.39
CA ASN A 49 -1.83 -17.54 -12.39
C ASN A 49 -1.03 -16.86 -13.51
N LEU A 50 0.08 -16.18 -13.19
CA LEU A 50 0.96 -15.60 -14.22
C LEU A 50 1.49 -16.66 -15.18
N ASN A 51 1.88 -17.81 -14.67
CA ASN A 51 2.49 -18.88 -15.43
C ASN A 51 1.48 -19.95 -15.93
N CYS A 52 0.18 -19.70 -15.76
CA CYS A 52 -0.83 -20.69 -16.12
C CYS A 52 -1.05 -20.73 -17.65
N PRO A 53 -0.73 -21.83 -18.32
CA PRO A 53 -0.86 -21.92 -19.78
C PRO A 53 -2.30 -21.83 -20.28
N PHE A 54 -3.30 -22.03 -19.43
CA PHE A 54 -4.71 -21.90 -19.79
C PHE A 54 -5.15 -20.46 -20.00
N PHE A 55 -4.41 -19.48 -19.50
CA PHE A 55 -4.73 -18.07 -19.67
C PHE A 55 -4.11 -17.48 -20.95
N GLY A 56 -3.20 -18.19 -21.63
CA GLY A 56 -2.52 -17.70 -22.83
C GLY A 56 -1.90 -16.33 -22.59
N ASN A 57 -2.13 -15.40 -23.50
CA ASN A 57 -1.62 -14.03 -23.41
C ASN A 57 -2.53 -13.11 -22.55
N ARG A 58 -3.38 -13.66 -21.69
CA ARG A 58 -4.32 -12.85 -20.88
C ARG A 58 -3.62 -11.83 -19.99
N TRP A 59 -2.37 -12.08 -19.62
CA TRP A 59 -1.60 -11.25 -18.73
C TRP A 59 -0.57 -10.35 -19.45
N ASP A 60 -0.70 -10.17 -20.76
CA ASP A 60 0.26 -9.38 -21.54
C ASP A 60 0.24 -7.88 -21.19
N ASP A 61 -0.85 -7.38 -20.62
CA ASP A 61 -0.97 -5.99 -20.19
C ASP A 61 -1.40 -5.85 -18.72
N LEU A 62 -1.09 -4.70 -18.13
CA LEU A 62 -1.38 -4.43 -16.71
C LEU A 62 -2.89 -4.38 -16.40
N GLU A 63 -3.72 -4.05 -17.37
CA GLU A 63 -5.18 -4.00 -17.17
C GLU A 63 -5.72 -5.42 -17.01
N SER A 64 -5.25 -6.36 -17.82
CA SER A 64 -5.58 -7.78 -17.70
C SER A 64 -5.06 -8.37 -16.37
N ARG A 65 -3.97 -7.86 -15.83
CA ARG A 65 -3.38 -8.29 -14.55
C ARG A 65 -4.14 -7.78 -13.30
N ARG A 66 -5.22 -7.04 -13.47
CA ARG A 66 -6.04 -6.52 -12.35
C ARG A 66 -6.44 -7.56 -11.28
N PRO A 67 -6.86 -8.79 -11.64
CA PRO A 67 -7.16 -9.81 -10.63
C PRO A 67 -5.97 -10.15 -9.74
N LEU A 68 -4.75 -10.20 -10.31
CA LEU A 68 -3.52 -10.47 -9.55
C LEU A 68 -3.17 -9.32 -8.61
N THR A 69 -3.36 -8.08 -9.06
CA THR A 69 -3.24 -6.90 -8.21
C THR A 69 -4.18 -6.98 -7.01
N ARG A 70 -5.40 -7.50 -7.22
CA ARG A 70 -6.37 -7.73 -6.16
C ARG A 70 -5.89 -8.81 -5.19
N ASP A 71 -5.36 -9.92 -5.68
CA ASP A 71 -4.77 -10.97 -4.85
C ASP A 71 -3.64 -10.45 -3.97
N PHE A 72 -2.84 -9.52 -4.49
CA PHE A 72 -1.81 -8.85 -3.70
C PHE A 72 -2.41 -8.03 -2.55
N TYR A 73 -3.28 -7.06 -2.84
CA TYR A 73 -3.70 -6.11 -1.81
C TYR A 73 -4.73 -6.68 -0.81
N GLU A 74 -5.51 -7.70 -1.17
CA GLU A 74 -6.44 -8.36 -0.24
C GLU A 74 -5.71 -9.11 0.89
N HIS A 75 -4.45 -9.45 0.68
CA HIS A 75 -3.62 -10.12 1.67
C HIS A 75 -2.77 -9.17 2.51
N LEU A 76 -2.76 -7.88 2.22
CA LEU A 76 -2.05 -6.89 3.02
C LEU A 76 -2.56 -6.84 4.47
N LEU A 77 -1.71 -6.39 5.35
CA LEU A 77 -2.01 -6.19 6.76
C LEU A 77 -2.35 -4.72 7.02
N ASN A 78 -3.08 -4.46 8.10
CA ASN A 78 -3.24 -3.10 8.62
C ASN A 78 -2.18 -2.85 9.69
N LYS A 79 -1.05 -2.27 9.30
CA LYS A 79 0.09 -1.95 10.17
C LYS A 79 0.13 -0.46 10.47
N PRO A 80 -0.20 -0.02 11.70
CA PRO A 80 -0.12 1.39 12.03
C PRO A 80 1.29 1.93 11.82
N SER A 81 1.42 2.96 11.00
CA SER A 81 2.68 3.67 10.75
C SER A 81 3.07 4.63 11.87
N GLY A 82 2.15 4.90 12.78
CA GLY A 82 2.29 5.94 13.80
C GLY A 82 1.72 7.29 13.37
N PHE A 83 1.28 7.43 12.14
CA PHE A 83 0.67 8.67 11.63
C PHE A 83 -0.85 8.63 11.64
N MET A 84 -1.45 9.80 11.84
CA MET A 84 -2.90 10.00 11.70
C MET A 84 -3.21 11.38 11.15
N THR A 85 -4.36 11.51 10.49
CA THR A 85 -4.83 12.83 10.06
C THR A 85 -5.24 13.68 11.27
N LYS A 86 -5.29 15.02 11.09
CA LYS A 86 -5.76 15.91 12.14
C LYS A 86 -7.21 15.58 12.54
N ALA A 87 -8.08 15.37 11.55
CA ALA A 87 -9.48 15.08 11.83
C ALA A 87 -9.66 13.74 12.57
N ALA A 88 -8.93 12.70 12.20
CA ALA A 88 -8.94 11.44 12.92
C ALA A 88 -8.43 11.58 14.37
N LYS A 89 -7.37 12.38 14.58
CA LYS A 89 -6.87 12.67 15.92
C LYS A 89 -7.91 13.39 16.78
N ASP A 90 -8.58 14.38 16.22
CA ASP A 90 -9.60 15.13 16.93
C ASP A 90 -10.76 14.21 17.35
N ILE A 91 -11.25 13.32 16.47
CA ILE A 91 -12.25 12.28 16.77
C ILE A 91 -11.78 11.33 17.88
N LEU A 92 -10.57 10.82 17.78
CA LEU A 92 -10.03 9.85 18.75
C LEU A 92 -9.88 10.46 20.15
N ASN A 93 -9.62 11.76 20.24
CA ASN A 93 -9.48 12.48 21.49
C ASN A 93 -10.79 13.11 22.00
N ASP A 94 -11.88 13.04 21.25
CA ASP A 94 -13.18 13.58 21.67
C ASP A 94 -13.72 12.77 22.86
N PRO A 95 -13.90 13.40 24.05
CA PRO A 95 -14.40 12.72 25.24
C PRO A 95 -15.90 12.38 25.14
N LEU A 96 -16.64 13.01 24.22
CA LEU A 96 -18.07 12.80 24.03
C LEU A 96 -18.39 11.56 23.19
N LEU A 97 -17.41 11.06 22.42
CA LEU A 97 -17.58 9.89 21.57
C LEU A 97 -17.12 8.62 22.30
N ASP A 98 -17.94 7.59 22.25
CA ASP A 98 -17.56 6.28 22.72
C ASP A 98 -16.62 5.55 21.73
N LYS A 99 -16.09 4.39 22.16
CA LYS A 99 -15.17 3.59 21.34
C LYS A 99 -15.82 3.12 20.03
N THR A 100 -17.10 2.80 20.05
CA THR A 100 -17.82 2.31 18.88
C THR A 100 -18.02 3.40 17.86
N GLU A 101 -18.38 4.59 18.30
CA GLU A 101 -18.53 5.79 17.46
C GLU A 101 -17.19 6.17 16.82
N LYS A 102 -16.11 6.23 17.61
CA LYS A 102 -14.76 6.49 17.11
C LYS A 102 -14.35 5.50 16.02
N THR A 103 -14.64 4.20 16.22
CA THR A 103 -14.33 3.15 15.24
C THR A 103 -15.16 3.30 13.96
N LYS A 104 -16.40 3.79 14.03
CA LYS A 104 -17.24 4.04 12.84
C LYS A 104 -16.76 5.25 12.04
N LEU A 105 -16.17 6.23 12.69
CA LEU A 105 -15.75 7.50 12.08
C LEU A 105 -14.31 7.47 11.56
N THR A 106 -13.50 6.53 12.04
CA THR A 106 -12.08 6.41 11.64
C THR A 106 -11.80 5.09 10.94
N THR A 107 -10.75 5.06 10.14
CA THR A 107 -10.31 3.87 9.41
C THR A 107 -8.80 3.88 9.25
N ALA A 108 -8.23 2.68 9.05
CA ALA A 108 -6.85 2.52 8.63
C ALA A 108 -6.78 2.61 7.10
N ASP A 109 -6.08 3.61 6.59
CA ASP A 109 -5.86 3.81 5.16
C ASP A 109 -4.44 3.42 4.80
N HIS A 110 -4.27 2.50 3.83
CA HIS A 110 -2.96 2.10 3.37
C HIS A 110 -2.25 3.29 2.72
N VAL A 111 -1.03 3.56 3.18
CA VAL A 111 -0.18 4.65 2.67
C VAL A 111 0.04 4.51 1.17
N LEU A 112 0.39 3.31 0.74
CA LEU A 112 0.51 2.96 -0.65
C LEU A 112 -0.83 2.43 -1.15
N SER A 113 -1.34 3.03 -2.22
CA SER A 113 -2.56 2.53 -2.85
C SER A 113 -2.39 1.07 -3.25
N GLY A 114 -3.18 0.18 -2.69
CA GLY A 114 -3.12 -1.24 -3.02
C GLY A 114 -3.25 -1.53 -4.51
N GLN A 115 -4.01 -0.71 -5.24
CA GLN A 115 -4.11 -0.82 -6.69
C GLN A 115 -2.82 -0.42 -7.41
N THR A 116 -2.28 0.76 -7.11
CA THR A 116 -1.09 1.28 -7.82
C THR A 116 0.15 0.50 -7.43
N TYR A 117 0.36 0.30 -6.13
CA TYR A 117 1.52 -0.44 -5.66
C TYR A 117 1.43 -1.94 -5.98
N GLY A 118 0.23 -2.51 -5.91
CA GLY A 118 0.01 -3.87 -6.36
C GLY A 118 0.28 -4.05 -7.86
N ALA A 119 -0.10 -3.07 -8.71
CA ALA A 119 0.25 -3.09 -10.13
C ALA A 119 1.77 -3.05 -10.34
N PHE A 120 2.50 -2.23 -9.57
CA PHE A 120 3.96 -2.22 -9.58
C PHE A 120 4.57 -3.57 -9.21
N VAL A 121 4.10 -4.19 -8.13
CA VAL A 121 4.57 -5.52 -7.70
C VAL A 121 4.28 -6.57 -8.75
N ILE A 122 3.09 -6.56 -9.35
CA ILE A 122 2.72 -7.53 -10.38
C ILE A 122 3.49 -7.32 -11.69
N ALA A 123 3.75 -6.05 -12.08
CA ALA A 123 4.54 -5.75 -13.27
C ALA A 123 5.97 -6.30 -13.17
N ASN A 124 6.53 -6.31 -11.97
CA ASN A 124 7.90 -6.75 -11.70
C ASN A 124 7.96 -8.17 -11.09
N PHE A 125 6.84 -8.91 -11.06
CA PHE A 125 6.76 -10.16 -10.31
C PHE A 125 7.71 -11.23 -10.85
N GLU A 126 7.72 -11.46 -12.15
CA GLU A 126 8.55 -12.47 -12.80
C GLU A 126 10.05 -12.19 -12.63
N GLU A 127 10.43 -10.92 -12.73
CA GLU A 127 11.85 -10.53 -12.63
C GLU A 127 12.37 -10.52 -11.18
N LEU A 128 11.57 -9.98 -10.24
CA LEU A 128 12.06 -9.66 -8.90
C LEU A 128 11.55 -10.61 -7.81
N PHE A 129 10.40 -11.24 -8.00
CA PHE A 129 9.69 -11.90 -6.90
C PHE A 129 9.39 -13.38 -7.14
N GLU A 130 9.35 -13.86 -8.39
CA GLU A 130 8.93 -15.23 -8.71
C GLU A 130 9.73 -16.31 -7.96
N ASP A 131 11.03 -16.13 -7.84
CA ASP A 131 11.92 -17.03 -7.12
C ASP A 131 12.45 -16.40 -5.81
N ASN A 132 11.91 -15.24 -5.41
CA ASN A 132 12.36 -14.52 -4.23
C ASN A 132 11.19 -14.13 -3.32
N PHE A 133 10.66 -15.13 -2.61
CA PHE A 133 9.57 -14.91 -1.67
C PHE A 133 9.90 -13.88 -0.59
N SER A 134 11.16 -13.81 -0.13
CA SER A 134 11.58 -12.83 0.87
C SER A 134 11.47 -11.39 0.37
N ALA A 135 11.80 -11.14 -0.90
CA ALA A 135 11.61 -9.85 -1.53
C ALA A 135 10.11 -9.50 -1.64
N TYR A 136 9.29 -10.46 -2.05
CA TYR A 136 7.83 -10.28 -2.10
C TYR A 136 7.22 -9.92 -0.73
N VAL A 137 7.65 -10.62 0.34
CA VAL A 137 7.20 -10.31 1.71
C VAL A 137 7.57 -8.90 2.11
N LYS A 138 8.74 -8.43 1.71
CA LYS A 138 9.20 -7.06 1.94
C LYS A 138 8.21 -6.05 1.35
N GLU A 139 7.83 -6.24 0.09
CA GLU A 139 6.85 -5.38 -0.59
C GLU A 139 5.48 -5.43 0.09
N CYS A 140 5.04 -6.62 0.51
CA CYS A 140 3.81 -6.75 1.29
C CYS A 140 3.86 -5.98 2.62
N LEU A 141 4.99 -5.98 3.32
CA LEU A 141 5.15 -5.25 4.59
C LEU A 141 5.20 -3.73 4.39
N ILE A 142 5.84 -3.27 3.32
CA ILE A 142 5.85 -1.87 2.91
C ILE A 142 4.42 -1.42 2.60
N ALA A 143 3.72 -2.14 1.73
CA ALA A 143 2.36 -1.82 1.33
C ALA A 143 1.34 -1.95 2.47
N SER A 144 1.66 -2.71 3.52
CA SER A 144 0.79 -2.89 4.69
C SER A 144 0.77 -1.70 5.67
N GLN A 145 1.62 -0.69 5.47
CA GLN A 145 1.63 0.49 6.34
C GLN A 145 0.34 1.31 6.19
N THR A 146 -0.23 1.71 7.33
CA THR A 146 -1.48 2.48 7.34
C THR A 146 -1.37 3.78 8.13
N VAL A 147 -2.08 4.80 7.68
CA VAL A 147 -2.36 6.04 8.40
C VAL A 147 -3.79 5.96 8.92
N ILE A 148 -4.02 6.41 10.15
CA ILE A 148 -5.39 6.54 10.66
C ILE A 148 -5.99 7.83 10.08
N SER A 149 -7.08 7.69 9.34
CA SER A 149 -7.85 8.78 8.75
C SER A 149 -9.32 8.71 9.14
N THR A 150 -10.09 9.72 8.85
CA THR A 150 -11.54 9.58 8.90
C THR A 150 -12.02 8.75 7.69
N VAL A 151 -13.19 8.13 7.83
CA VAL A 151 -13.83 7.40 6.71
C VAL A 151 -14.03 8.33 5.51
N GLU A 152 -14.41 9.60 5.76
CA GLU A 152 -14.60 10.59 4.71
C GLU A 152 -13.27 10.94 3.99
N GLU A 153 -12.20 11.21 4.74
CA GLU A 153 -10.87 11.46 4.18
C GLU A 153 -10.37 10.28 3.33
N ASN A 154 -10.52 9.06 3.85
CA ASN A 154 -10.16 7.85 3.11
C ASN A 154 -10.96 7.70 1.80
N ASN A 155 -12.26 8.02 1.83
CA ASN A 155 -13.07 7.98 0.62
C ASN A 155 -12.61 9.02 -0.41
N ARG A 156 -12.19 10.23 0.04
CA ARG A 156 -11.57 11.22 -0.86
C ARG A 156 -10.25 10.72 -1.43
N CYS A 157 -9.44 10.03 -0.65
CA CYS A 157 -8.18 9.45 -1.12
C CYS A 157 -8.33 8.33 -2.16
N LYS A 158 -9.48 7.65 -2.21
CA LYS A 158 -9.66 6.46 -3.06
C LYS A 158 -9.86 6.76 -4.54
N SER A 159 -10.42 7.88 -4.87
CA SER A 159 -10.67 8.20 -6.28
C SER A 159 -10.89 9.69 -6.52
N PHE A 160 -10.19 10.21 -7.50
CA PHE A 160 -10.48 11.50 -8.10
C PHE A 160 -11.07 11.24 -9.47
N THR A 161 -12.21 11.82 -9.72
CA THR A 161 -12.92 11.68 -10.98
C THR A 161 -12.89 13.03 -11.68
N VAL A 162 -12.44 13.06 -12.92
CA VAL A 162 -12.54 14.22 -13.81
C VAL A 162 -13.35 13.86 -15.03
N ASN A 163 -14.06 14.83 -15.58
CA ASN A 163 -14.74 14.67 -16.84
C ASN A 163 -13.72 14.74 -17.97
N ASP A 164 -13.81 13.80 -18.89
CA ASP A 164 -13.09 13.86 -20.14
C ASP A 164 -13.83 14.81 -21.09
N GLU A 165 -13.24 15.95 -21.35
CA GLU A 165 -13.83 16.96 -22.22
C GLU A 165 -13.99 16.48 -23.68
N THR A 166 -13.19 15.50 -24.09
CA THR A 166 -13.18 14.97 -25.45
C THR A 166 -14.29 13.96 -25.71
N THR A 167 -14.53 13.09 -24.73
CA THR A 167 -15.54 12.01 -24.88
C THR A 167 -16.83 12.26 -24.10
N GLY A 168 -16.84 13.27 -23.23
CA GLY A 168 -17.92 13.53 -22.28
C GLY A 168 -18.06 12.47 -21.18
N GLY A 169 -17.12 11.54 -21.12
CA GLY A 169 -17.08 10.48 -20.11
C GLY A 169 -16.41 10.94 -18.82
N THR A 170 -16.54 10.13 -17.78
CA THR A 170 -15.90 10.37 -16.50
C THR A 170 -14.61 9.55 -16.41
N LEU A 171 -13.47 10.22 -16.34
CA LEU A 171 -12.17 9.62 -16.10
C LEU A 171 -11.94 9.46 -14.60
N ARG A 172 -11.50 8.28 -14.19
CA ARG A 172 -10.98 8.06 -12.86
C ARG A 172 -9.46 8.28 -12.88
N LEU A 173 -9.04 9.45 -12.40
CA LEU A 173 -7.62 9.72 -12.22
C LEU A 173 -7.10 9.00 -10.99
N ARG A 174 -5.95 8.38 -11.14
CA ARG A 174 -5.17 7.84 -10.03
C ARG A 174 -4.13 8.87 -9.65
N VAL A 175 -4.37 9.53 -8.55
CA VAL A 175 -3.45 10.55 -8.06
C VAL A 175 -2.15 9.88 -7.60
N PRO A 176 -0.96 10.46 -7.89
CA PRO A 176 0.31 9.99 -7.38
C PRO A 176 0.29 9.76 -5.88
N THR A 177 0.93 8.70 -5.43
CA THR A 177 0.90 8.27 -4.03
C THR A 177 1.35 9.37 -3.08
N GLU A 178 2.43 10.08 -3.42
CA GLU A 178 2.98 11.18 -2.62
C GLU A 178 2.10 12.44 -2.61
N LYS A 179 1.17 12.57 -3.55
CA LYS A 179 0.20 13.67 -3.64
C LYS A 179 -1.18 13.34 -3.11
N ARG A 180 -1.41 12.09 -2.75
CA ARG A 180 -2.71 11.54 -2.42
C ARG A 180 -3.38 12.27 -1.25
N TYR A 181 -2.67 12.52 -0.18
CA TYR A 181 -3.21 13.23 0.99
C TYR A 181 -3.47 14.70 0.69
N GLU A 182 -2.56 15.36 -0.02
CA GLU A 182 -2.72 16.75 -0.44
C GLU A 182 -3.97 16.91 -1.31
N ALA A 183 -4.13 16.05 -2.31
CA ALA A 183 -5.28 16.04 -3.21
C ALA A 183 -6.60 15.78 -2.46
N ALA A 184 -6.59 14.98 -1.40
CA ALA A 184 -7.73 14.76 -0.51
C ALA A 184 -7.99 15.92 0.46
N GLY A 185 -7.20 17.00 0.41
CA GLY A 185 -7.30 18.15 1.32
C GLY A 185 -6.66 17.93 2.69
N ILE A 186 -5.89 16.85 2.85
CA ILE A 186 -5.20 16.51 4.09
C ILE A 186 -3.82 17.18 4.07
N LYS A 187 -3.70 18.33 4.72
CA LYS A 187 -2.49 19.16 4.68
C LYS A 187 -1.42 18.76 5.70
N LYS A 188 -1.81 18.08 6.77
CA LYS A 188 -0.91 17.72 7.88
C LYS A 188 -1.28 16.36 8.45
N LEU A 189 -0.25 15.60 8.81
CA LEU A 189 -0.38 14.36 9.56
C LEU A 189 0.21 14.57 10.96
N TRP A 190 -0.43 13.98 11.96
CA TRP A 190 0.09 13.91 13.31
C TRP A 190 1.00 12.69 13.41
N ASP A 191 2.20 12.89 13.89
CA ASP A 191 3.15 11.82 14.20
C ASP A 191 3.10 11.51 15.71
N ASN A 192 2.66 10.31 16.05
CA ASN A 192 2.59 9.85 17.44
C ASN A 192 3.96 9.66 18.08
N ASN A 193 5.01 9.43 17.29
CA ASN A 193 6.35 9.19 17.82
C ASN A 193 7.01 10.49 18.28
N THR A 194 6.78 11.57 17.56
CA THR A 194 7.36 12.88 17.87
C THR A 194 6.41 13.82 18.59
N GLY A 195 5.11 13.51 18.60
CA GLY A 195 4.08 14.39 19.16
C GLY A 195 3.92 15.70 18.38
N LYS A 196 4.19 15.70 17.07
CA LYS A 196 4.15 16.90 16.21
C LYS A 196 3.34 16.66 14.94
N TYR A 197 2.86 17.75 14.36
CA TYR A 197 2.34 17.72 12.99
C TYR A 197 3.47 17.84 11.99
N ILE A 198 3.40 17.01 10.94
CA ILE A 198 4.26 17.09 9.77
C ILE A 198 3.43 17.52 8.55
N THR A 199 4.08 18.13 7.58
CA THR A 199 3.51 18.49 6.28
C THR A 199 4.11 17.60 5.19
N GLY A 200 3.34 17.35 4.16
CA GLY A 200 3.78 16.50 3.05
C GLY A 200 3.59 15.00 3.33
N PHE A 201 4.09 14.21 2.40
CA PHE A 201 4.05 12.76 2.46
C PHE A 201 5.24 12.25 3.29
N PRO A 202 5.02 11.50 4.39
CA PRO A 202 6.07 11.18 5.35
C PRO A 202 6.85 9.89 5.04
N PHE A 203 6.63 9.30 3.88
CA PHE A 203 7.21 8.03 3.50
C PHE A 203 8.12 8.19 2.30
N GLU A 204 9.26 7.55 2.33
CA GLU A 204 10.15 7.47 1.17
C GLU A 204 9.62 6.42 0.20
N LEU A 205 9.58 6.78 -1.06
CA LEU A 205 9.21 5.90 -2.18
C LEU A 205 10.46 5.60 -2.99
N SER A 206 10.60 4.40 -3.52
CA SER A 206 11.71 4.06 -4.39
C SER A 206 11.58 4.77 -5.75
N ASP A 207 12.71 5.06 -6.37
CA ASP A 207 12.73 5.70 -7.69
C ASP A 207 12.03 4.83 -8.74
N GLU A 208 12.19 3.51 -8.64
CA GLU A 208 11.54 2.54 -9.53
C GLU A 208 10.01 2.63 -9.42
N PHE A 209 9.49 2.75 -8.19
CA PHE A 209 8.05 2.91 -8.01
C PHE A 209 7.55 4.28 -8.50
N LEU A 210 8.33 5.34 -8.27
CA LEU A 210 7.98 6.67 -8.76
C LEU A 210 7.95 6.73 -10.29
N ASP A 211 8.90 6.10 -10.95
CA ASP A 211 8.93 6.03 -12.41
C ASP A 211 7.81 5.14 -12.97
N PHE A 212 7.59 3.96 -12.40
CA PHE A 212 6.43 3.13 -12.73
C PHE A 212 5.12 3.90 -12.58
N GLN A 213 4.97 4.64 -11.50
CA GLN A 213 3.77 5.39 -11.21
C GLN A 213 3.50 6.48 -12.27
N LYS A 214 4.51 7.20 -12.75
CA LYS A 214 4.38 8.20 -13.82
C LYS A 214 3.82 7.57 -15.10
N GLU A 215 4.33 6.42 -15.49
CA GLU A 215 3.85 5.70 -16.69
C GLU A 215 2.46 5.11 -16.47
N TYR A 216 2.22 4.48 -15.32
CA TYR A 216 0.99 3.76 -15.02
C TYR A 216 -0.22 4.69 -14.85
N LEU A 217 -0.02 5.89 -14.32
CA LEU A 217 -1.08 6.85 -14.06
C LEU A 217 -1.42 7.73 -15.26
N LEU A 218 -0.64 7.71 -16.32
CA LEU A 218 -0.80 8.56 -17.49
C LEU A 218 -0.90 10.07 -17.11
N ILE A 219 -0.01 10.53 -16.22
CA ILE A 219 0.02 11.90 -15.71
C ILE A 219 0.91 12.76 -16.60
#